data_4bd3f5b3851fe89b13779b2f31a69b1b
#
_entry.id   4bd3f5b3851fe89b13779b2f31a69b1b
#
_cell.length_a   1.000
_cell.length_b   1.000
_cell.length_c   1.000
_cell.angle_alpha   90.00
_cell.angle_beta   90.00
_cell.angle_gamma   90.00
#
_symmetry.space_group_name_H-M   'P 1'
#
loop_
_entity.id
_entity.type
_entity.pdbx_description
1 polymer ?
#
loop_
_entity_poly.entity_id
_entity_poly.type
_entity_poly.pdbx_seq_one_letter_code
_entity_poly.pdbx_strand_id
1 'polypeptide(L)'
;MFEFDLTAKSDHARAGVFHTPHGDLLTPVFAPVGTQATVKAVTPAQLKDLGASLVLANTYHLYLRPGDEVVKEFGGIHQFMQWPGPMLTDSGGFQVFSLSETRQIDDDGVTFKSHIDGTKIGRASCRERV
;
A
#
# COMPACT_ATOMS: atom_id res chain seq x y z
N MET A 1 -0.40 -13.58 12.88
CA MET A 1 0.16 -12.56 13.80
C MET A 1 1.35 -11.93 13.09
N PHE A 2 1.59 -10.64 13.25
CA PHE A 2 2.81 -10.02 12.73
C PHE A 2 3.92 -10.17 13.77
N GLU A 3 5.07 -10.68 13.34
CA GLU A 3 6.23 -10.90 14.20
C GLU A 3 7.51 -10.64 13.40
N PHE A 4 8.58 -10.20 14.06
CA PHE A 4 9.86 -9.95 13.41
C PHE A 4 10.99 -10.63 14.17
N ASP A 5 11.64 -11.57 13.51
CA ASP A 5 12.81 -12.28 14.03
C ASP A 5 14.09 -11.65 13.50
N LEU A 6 14.86 -11.04 14.39
CA LEU A 6 16.15 -10.46 14.05
C LEU A 6 17.19 -11.58 13.91
N THR A 7 17.73 -11.77 12.69
CA THR A 7 18.73 -12.83 12.41
C THR A 7 20.17 -12.31 12.42
N ALA A 8 20.38 -11.05 12.05
CA ALA A 8 21.70 -10.43 12.06
C ALA A 8 21.62 -8.92 12.26
N LYS A 9 22.68 -8.35 12.88
CA LYS A 9 22.83 -6.90 13.10
C LYS A 9 24.28 -6.50 12.89
N SER A 10 24.49 -5.36 12.19
CA SER A 10 25.79 -4.71 12.05
C SER A 10 25.58 -3.21 12.10
N ASP A 11 26.05 -2.55 13.16
CA ASP A 11 25.78 -1.15 13.47
C ASP A 11 24.27 -0.80 13.41
N HIS A 12 23.85 -0.01 12.42
CA HIS A 12 22.47 0.35 12.18
C HIS A 12 21.74 -0.58 11.21
N ALA A 13 22.48 -1.46 10.51
CA ALA A 13 21.90 -2.43 9.58
C ALA A 13 21.31 -3.62 10.34
N ARG A 14 20.18 -4.12 9.83
CA ARG A 14 19.50 -5.30 10.37
C ARG A 14 19.04 -6.21 9.25
N ALA A 15 19.16 -7.51 9.47
CA ALA A 15 18.51 -8.53 8.66
C ALA A 15 17.64 -9.41 9.54
N GLY A 16 16.54 -9.89 9.01
CA GLY A 16 15.61 -10.70 9.77
C GLY A 16 14.49 -11.28 8.92
N VAL A 17 13.57 -11.95 9.58
CA VAL A 17 12.35 -12.49 8.97
C VAL A 17 11.15 -11.76 9.53
N PHE A 18 10.33 -11.19 8.67
CA PHE A 18 9.07 -10.60 9.05
C PHE A 18 7.93 -11.55 8.68
N HIS A 19 7.31 -12.13 9.69
CA HIS A 19 6.21 -13.06 9.55
C HIS A 19 4.90 -12.31 9.31
N THR A 20 4.17 -12.70 8.27
CA THR A 20 2.87 -12.13 7.92
C THR A 20 1.85 -13.22 7.68
N PRO A 21 0.53 -12.91 7.74
CA PRO A 21 -0.51 -13.88 7.38
C PRO A 21 -0.43 -14.39 5.93
N HIS A 22 0.29 -13.68 5.06
CA HIS A 22 0.46 -14.03 3.65
C HIS A 22 1.85 -14.60 3.32
N GLY A 23 2.62 -14.96 4.34
CA GLY A 23 3.95 -15.54 4.21
C GLY A 23 5.06 -14.70 4.83
N ASP A 24 6.25 -15.26 4.84
CA ASP A 24 7.43 -14.67 5.46
C ASP A 24 8.17 -13.76 4.48
N LEU A 25 8.68 -12.65 4.99
CA LEU A 25 9.52 -11.70 4.28
C LEU A 25 10.95 -11.73 4.85
N LEU A 26 11.90 -12.12 4.03
CA LEU A 26 13.30 -11.93 4.36
C LEU A 26 13.66 -10.45 4.18
N THR A 27 14.20 -9.84 5.23
CA THR A 27 14.56 -8.42 5.21
C THR A 27 16.09 -8.24 5.25
N PRO A 28 16.61 -7.22 4.58
CA PRO A 28 15.94 -6.18 3.80
C PRO A 28 15.28 -6.72 2.54
N VAL A 29 14.14 -6.11 2.14
CA VAL A 29 13.35 -6.53 0.99
C VAL A 29 13.01 -5.33 0.11
N PHE A 30 13.04 -5.52 -1.21
CA PHE A 30 12.55 -4.53 -2.18
C PHE A 30 11.05 -4.74 -2.42
N ALA A 31 10.28 -3.66 -2.38
CA ALA A 31 8.85 -3.67 -2.67
C ALA A 31 8.56 -3.00 -4.02
N PRO A 32 8.35 -3.76 -5.11
CA PRO A 32 7.85 -3.20 -6.36
C PRO A 32 6.57 -2.41 -6.13
N VAL A 33 6.46 -1.24 -6.77
CA VAL A 33 5.31 -0.35 -6.57
C VAL A 33 4.20 -0.71 -7.55
N GLY A 34 3.09 -1.21 -7.02
CA GLY A 34 1.84 -1.48 -7.72
C GLY A 34 0.77 -0.45 -7.36
N THR A 35 0.91 0.77 -7.87
CA THR A 35 0.13 1.96 -7.48
C THR A 35 -1.38 1.73 -7.44
N GLN A 36 -1.96 1.05 -8.41
CA GLN A 36 -3.38 0.73 -8.53
C GLN A 36 -3.60 -0.79 -8.51
N ALA A 37 -2.98 -1.50 -7.57
CA ALA A 37 -2.93 -2.95 -7.51
C ALA A 37 -2.38 -3.58 -8.82
N THR A 38 -1.47 -2.88 -9.47
CA THR A 38 -0.76 -3.38 -10.65
C THR A 38 0.61 -2.71 -10.76
N VAL A 39 1.65 -3.51 -10.96
CA VAL A 39 2.98 -3.01 -11.31
C VAL A 39 2.96 -2.73 -12.82
N LYS A 40 3.24 -1.49 -13.21
CA LYS A 40 3.10 -1.05 -14.59
C LYS A 40 3.92 -1.92 -15.55
N ALA A 41 3.23 -2.48 -16.56
CA ALA A 41 3.80 -3.34 -17.59
C ALA A 41 4.43 -4.66 -17.09
N VAL A 42 4.14 -5.09 -15.85
CA VAL A 42 4.64 -6.36 -15.28
C VAL A 42 3.47 -7.14 -14.69
N THR A 43 3.31 -8.38 -15.12
CA THR A 43 2.27 -9.27 -14.59
C THR A 43 2.65 -9.84 -13.21
N PRO A 44 1.68 -10.28 -12.39
CA PRO A 44 1.98 -10.96 -11.14
C PRO A 44 2.84 -12.22 -11.31
N ALA A 45 2.69 -12.95 -12.41
CA ALA A 45 3.55 -14.09 -12.73
C ALA A 45 5.00 -13.66 -12.93
N GLN A 46 5.24 -12.61 -13.73
CA GLN A 46 6.58 -12.06 -13.94
C GLN A 46 7.20 -11.53 -12.64
N LEU A 47 6.40 -10.93 -11.75
CA LEU A 47 6.91 -10.51 -10.43
C LEU A 47 7.41 -11.68 -9.61
N LYS A 48 6.68 -12.81 -9.64
CA LYS A 48 7.11 -14.05 -8.98
C LYS A 48 8.39 -14.61 -9.59
N ASP A 49 8.48 -14.65 -10.91
CA ASP A 49 9.66 -15.12 -11.64
C ASP A 49 10.91 -14.27 -11.34
N LEU A 50 10.72 -12.97 -11.12
CA LEU A 50 11.75 -12.02 -10.68
C LEU A 50 12.09 -12.13 -9.20
N GLY A 51 11.40 -12.99 -8.44
CA GLY A 51 11.65 -13.18 -7.01
C GLY A 51 11.08 -12.10 -6.11
N ALA A 52 10.13 -11.30 -6.58
CA ALA A 52 9.44 -10.35 -5.71
C ALA A 52 8.67 -11.11 -4.61
N SER A 53 8.86 -10.71 -3.36
CA SER A 53 8.19 -11.30 -2.20
C SER A 53 7.21 -10.34 -1.51
N LEU A 54 7.27 -9.06 -1.85
CA LEU A 54 6.42 -8.01 -1.31
C LEU A 54 6.03 -7.08 -2.45
N VAL A 55 4.78 -6.58 -2.46
CA VAL A 55 4.31 -5.54 -3.38
C VAL A 55 3.72 -4.39 -2.57
N LEU A 56 4.02 -3.15 -2.98
CA LEU A 56 3.41 -1.96 -2.40
C LEU A 56 2.26 -1.47 -3.28
N ALA A 57 1.12 -1.16 -2.69
CA ALA A 57 -0.02 -0.53 -3.35
C ALA A 57 -0.36 0.80 -2.66
N ASN A 58 -0.70 1.83 -3.45
CA ASN A 58 -0.98 3.15 -2.90
C ASN A 58 -2.48 3.33 -2.61
N THR A 59 -2.82 3.50 -1.35
CA THR A 59 -4.21 3.63 -0.88
C THR A 59 -4.96 4.77 -1.57
N TYR A 60 -4.35 5.94 -1.67
CA TYR A 60 -4.97 7.10 -2.33
C TYR A 60 -5.34 6.81 -3.79
N HIS A 61 -4.43 6.22 -4.55
CA HIS A 61 -4.67 5.92 -5.97
C HIS A 61 -5.70 4.81 -6.17
N LEU A 62 -5.69 3.80 -5.30
CA LEU A 62 -6.70 2.72 -5.30
C LEU A 62 -8.10 3.25 -4.97
N TYR A 63 -8.19 4.15 -3.99
CA TYR A 63 -9.46 4.79 -3.62
C TYR A 63 -10.06 5.59 -4.79
N LEU A 64 -9.22 6.33 -5.54
CA LEU A 64 -9.68 7.07 -6.72
C LEU A 64 -10.06 6.14 -7.88
N ARG A 65 -9.23 5.13 -8.15
CA ARG A 65 -9.43 4.18 -9.26
C ARG A 65 -8.75 2.84 -8.94
N PRO A 66 -9.47 1.72 -8.96
CA PRO A 66 -10.87 1.57 -9.38
C PRO A 66 -11.91 1.97 -8.31
N GLY A 67 -11.50 2.27 -7.08
CA GLY A 67 -12.34 2.48 -5.92
C GLY A 67 -12.32 1.28 -4.97
N ASP A 68 -12.52 1.52 -3.70
CA ASP A 68 -12.49 0.51 -2.65
C ASP A 68 -13.65 -0.48 -2.75
N GLU A 69 -14.83 -0.02 -3.17
CA GLU A 69 -15.99 -0.91 -3.38
C GLU A 69 -15.71 -1.95 -4.47
N VAL A 70 -15.08 -1.57 -5.59
CA VAL A 70 -14.69 -2.52 -6.64
C VAL A 70 -13.69 -3.54 -6.10
N VAL A 71 -12.67 -3.09 -5.39
CA VAL A 71 -11.66 -3.99 -4.79
C VAL A 71 -12.32 -4.96 -3.81
N LYS A 72 -13.30 -4.49 -3.04
CA LYS A 72 -14.08 -5.31 -2.10
C LYS A 72 -14.93 -6.37 -2.81
N GLU A 73 -15.61 -6.00 -3.91
CA GLU A 73 -16.38 -6.95 -4.73
C GLU A 73 -15.53 -8.11 -5.28
N PHE A 74 -14.27 -7.83 -5.58
CA PHE A 74 -13.29 -8.85 -5.99
C PHE A 74 -12.68 -9.65 -4.83
N GLY A 75 -13.13 -9.45 -3.59
CA GLY A 75 -12.65 -10.20 -2.42
C GLY A 75 -11.39 -9.62 -1.77
N GLY A 76 -11.10 -8.34 -2.01
CA GLY A 76 -9.95 -7.62 -1.48
C GLY A 76 -8.78 -7.51 -2.44
N ILE A 77 -7.77 -6.73 -2.04
CA ILE A 77 -6.65 -6.35 -2.92
C ILE A 77 -5.81 -7.54 -3.41
N HIS A 78 -5.64 -8.57 -2.60
CA HIS A 78 -4.90 -9.78 -2.96
C HIS A 78 -5.58 -10.53 -4.11
N GLN A 79 -6.90 -10.68 -4.05
CA GLN A 79 -7.69 -11.33 -5.10
C GLN A 79 -7.76 -10.46 -6.35
N PHE A 80 -8.00 -9.16 -6.17
CA PHE A 80 -8.06 -8.19 -7.26
C PHE A 80 -6.77 -8.15 -8.06
N MET A 81 -5.61 -8.14 -7.39
CA MET A 81 -4.30 -8.14 -8.03
C MET A 81 -3.82 -9.54 -8.47
N GLN A 82 -4.46 -10.60 -7.98
CA GLN A 82 -3.98 -12.00 -8.10
C GLN A 82 -2.57 -12.18 -7.52
N TRP A 83 -2.29 -11.50 -6.42
CA TRP A 83 -1.04 -11.58 -5.67
C TRP A 83 -1.29 -12.20 -4.30
N PRO A 84 -0.91 -13.47 -4.07
CA PRO A 84 -1.18 -14.16 -2.79
C PRO A 84 -0.19 -13.80 -1.69
N GLY A 85 0.95 -13.23 -2.03
CA GLY A 85 2.02 -12.86 -1.10
C GLY A 85 1.72 -11.60 -0.28
N PRO A 86 2.62 -11.25 0.64
CA PRO A 86 2.50 -10.04 1.42
C PRO A 86 2.36 -8.78 0.57
N MET A 87 1.53 -7.86 1.05
CA MET A 87 1.34 -6.53 0.46
C MET A 87 1.48 -5.46 1.51
N LEU A 88 2.06 -4.34 1.11
CA LEU A 88 2.13 -3.11 1.90
C LEU A 88 1.21 -2.08 1.26
N THR A 89 0.29 -1.50 2.04
CA THR A 89 -0.48 -0.32 1.61
C THR A 89 0.00 0.90 2.39
N ASP A 90 0.18 2.01 1.71
CA ASP A 90 0.54 3.28 2.35
C ASP A 90 -0.68 3.97 2.98
N SER A 91 -0.44 4.99 3.79
CA SER A 91 -1.51 5.78 4.42
C SER A 91 -2.14 6.85 3.50
N GLY A 92 -1.56 7.09 2.33
CA GLY A 92 -1.94 8.21 1.46
C GLY A 92 -1.54 9.59 1.98
N GLY A 93 -0.87 9.68 3.13
CA GLY A 93 -0.53 10.95 3.78
C GLY A 93 0.35 11.87 2.94
N PHE A 94 1.30 11.31 2.18
CA PHE A 94 2.13 12.09 1.27
C PHE A 94 1.31 12.77 0.16
N GLN A 95 0.34 12.05 -0.42
CA GLN A 95 -0.53 12.58 -1.47
C GLN A 95 -1.41 13.71 -0.94
N VAL A 96 -1.96 13.54 0.26
CA VAL A 96 -2.71 14.61 0.95
C VAL A 96 -1.83 15.84 1.18
N PHE A 97 -0.56 15.64 1.52
CA PHE A 97 0.38 16.73 1.73
C PHE A 97 0.79 17.41 0.42
N SER A 98 1.14 16.63 -0.61
CA SER A 98 1.64 17.12 -1.90
C SER A 98 0.56 17.77 -2.78
N LEU A 99 -0.71 17.38 -2.61
CA LEU A 99 -1.86 17.93 -3.36
C LEU A 99 -2.51 19.12 -2.62
N SER A 100 -1.72 19.91 -1.94
CA SER A 100 -2.12 20.82 -0.85
C SER A 100 -2.91 22.06 -1.24
N GLU A 101 -3.03 22.41 -2.51
CA GLU A 101 -3.68 23.68 -2.91
C GLU A 101 -5.17 23.77 -2.56
N THR A 102 -5.83 22.65 -2.29
CA THR A 102 -7.27 22.60 -2.04
C THR A 102 -7.65 21.81 -0.77
N ARG A 103 -6.68 21.52 0.11
CA ARG A 103 -6.94 20.76 1.32
C ARG A 103 -7.47 21.64 2.46
N GLN A 104 -8.38 21.11 3.23
CA GLN A 104 -8.79 21.62 4.53
C GLN A 104 -8.47 20.54 5.58
N ILE A 105 -7.78 20.94 6.63
CA ILE A 105 -7.40 20.04 7.75
C ILE A 105 -8.16 20.54 8.97
N ASP A 106 -8.83 19.64 9.65
CA ASP A 106 -9.49 19.85 10.94
C ASP A 106 -9.20 18.70 11.90
N ASP A 107 -9.72 18.78 13.12
CA ASP A 107 -9.50 17.74 14.15
C ASP A 107 -10.11 16.38 13.78
N ASP A 108 -11.04 16.35 12.85
CA ASP A 108 -11.71 15.15 12.37
C ASP A 108 -11.04 14.53 11.14
N GLY A 109 -10.08 15.23 10.53
CA GLY A 109 -9.34 14.71 9.39
C GLY A 109 -9.02 15.73 8.31
N VAL A 110 -8.92 15.27 7.08
CA VAL A 110 -8.58 16.09 5.93
C VAL A 110 -9.61 15.95 4.82
N THR A 111 -9.95 17.07 4.21
CA THR A 111 -10.79 17.14 3.01
C THR A 111 -10.00 17.80 1.89
N PHE A 112 -10.03 17.23 0.68
CA PHE A 112 -9.34 17.79 -0.48
C PHE A 112 -10.06 17.40 -1.79
N LYS A 113 -9.61 17.94 -2.92
CA LYS A 113 -10.13 17.57 -4.24
C LYS A 113 -9.22 16.60 -4.96
N SER A 114 -9.81 15.61 -5.62
CA SER A 114 -9.10 14.71 -6.52
C SER A 114 -8.39 15.51 -7.62
N HIS A 115 -7.12 15.19 -7.86
CA HIS A 115 -6.36 15.79 -8.97
C HIS A 115 -6.76 15.20 -10.34
N ILE A 116 -7.55 14.14 -10.36
CA ILE A 116 -7.97 13.45 -11.60
C ILE A 116 -9.23 14.10 -12.18
N ASP A 117 -10.22 14.37 -11.33
CA ASP A 117 -11.56 14.77 -11.75
C ASP A 117 -12.17 15.90 -10.90
N GLY A 118 -11.43 16.40 -9.90
CA GLY A 118 -11.89 17.45 -9.00
C GLY A 118 -12.94 17.01 -7.97
N THR A 119 -13.31 15.73 -7.94
CA THR A 119 -14.25 15.20 -6.94
C THR A 119 -13.75 15.47 -5.54
N LYS A 120 -14.65 15.91 -4.66
CA LYS A 120 -14.32 16.14 -3.25
C LYS A 120 -14.09 14.80 -2.56
N ILE A 121 -12.88 14.59 -2.06
CA ILE A 121 -12.53 13.44 -1.26
C ILE A 121 -12.71 13.82 0.20
N GLY A 122 -13.58 13.07 0.87
CA GLY A 122 -13.87 13.29 2.27
C GLY A 122 -12.83 12.64 3.19
N ARG A 123 -12.95 12.95 4.44
CA ARG A 123 -12.13 12.68 5.61
C ARG A 123 -11.34 11.38 5.59
N ALA A 124 -10.03 11.47 5.34
CA ALA A 124 -9.10 10.49 5.84
C ALA A 124 -8.75 10.91 7.28
N SER A 125 -9.29 10.24 8.28
CA SER A 125 -8.87 10.51 9.65
C SER A 125 -7.50 9.91 9.87
N CYS A 126 -6.58 10.68 10.46
CA CYS A 126 -5.30 10.15 10.96
C CYS A 126 -5.50 9.11 12.10
N ARG A 127 -6.72 8.75 12.40
CA ARG A 127 -7.14 7.77 13.41
C ARG A 127 -7.56 6.42 12.85
N GLU A 128 -7.52 6.22 11.54
CA GLU A 128 -7.76 4.87 11.04
C GLU A 128 -6.58 3.99 11.37
N ARG A 129 -6.90 3.19 12.24
CA ARG A 129 -6.20 2.13 12.95
C ARG A 129 -5.76 1.09 11.96
N VAL A 130 -4.54 0.79 12.10
CA VAL A 130 -3.93 -0.48 11.71
C VAL A 130 -4.73 -1.64 12.30
#